data_e3210208265cfdc7dac09daa34b80f38
#
_entry.id   e3210208265cfdc7dac09daa34b80f38
#
_cell.length_a   1.000
_cell.length_b   1.000
_cell.length_c   1.000
_cell.angle_alpha   90.00
_cell.angle_beta   90.00
_cell.angle_gamma   90.00
#
_symmetry.space_group_name_H-M   'P 1'
#
loop_
_entity.id
_entity.type
_entity.pdbx_description
1 polymer ?
#
loop_
_entity_poly.entity_id
_entity_poly.type
_entity_poly.pdbx_seq_one_letter_code
_entity_poly.pdbx_strand_id
1 'polypeptide(L)'
;ALDKIFVRNVETNQEEELIFTDENVYDSGVSLTQRDKNTDLVYIAYSSPKTQSRVYLYNLRTKEKKLVKEQIIPSGHNPENYIVERLEYDSHDGRKVPVTITRHKDTPVDGSAHLLLYGYGSYGASMVPAFSSTRLSLINRKIIWVTAHIRGGMERGMKWWKEGKLLNKKNTFKDYVYAAKFLIEKKYTSKGKIIGMGGSAGGLLMGAVVNQAPELFLGMVMAVPFVDCLTTNLDHSLPLTVGEFDEFGNAKDNKEHFEYINSYAPYNNIKKMDYPHILITTSLSDNRVLFDEPAKFTAKLREYKTNNNLLLL
;
A
#
# COMPACT_ATOMS: atom_id res chain seq x y z
N ALA A 1 9.04 2.71 8.10
CA ALA A 1 9.59 2.17 9.34
C ALA A 1 8.57 1.23 9.96
N LEU A 2 9.05 0.31 10.80
CA LEU A 2 8.16 -0.43 11.69
C LEU A 2 8.13 0.33 13.01
N ASP A 3 6.98 0.37 13.67
CA ASP A 3 6.83 1.08 14.93
C ASP A 3 7.59 0.38 16.05
N LYS A 4 8.20 1.17 16.92
CA LYS A 4 8.85 0.72 18.14
C LYS A 4 8.45 1.63 19.28
N ILE A 5 8.27 1.06 20.45
CA ILE A 5 7.96 1.81 21.66
C ILE A 5 9.22 1.87 22.52
N PHE A 6 9.58 3.09 22.92
CA PHE A 6 10.68 3.32 23.85
C PHE A 6 10.16 3.92 25.14
N VAL A 7 10.72 3.49 26.25
CA VAL A 7 10.47 4.06 27.57
C VAL A 7 11.73 4.78 28.02
N ARG A 8 11.60 6.06 28.35
CA ARG A 8 12.71 6.89 28.83
C ARG A 8 12.48 7.28 30.28
N ASN A 9 13.46 6.97 31.13
CA ASN A 9 13.49 7.48 32.48
C ASN A 9 13.95 8.95 32.45
N VAL A 10 13.10 9.87 32.94
CA VAL A 10 13.34 11.31 32.87
C VAL A 10 14.44 11.80 33.83
N GLU A 11 14.71 11.05 34.91
CA GLU A 11 15.76 11.40 35.89
C GLU A 11 17.14 10.95 35.44
N THR A 12 17.25 9.71 34.97
CA THR A 12 18.51 9.11 34.55
C THR A 12 18.83 9.31 33.08
N ASN A 13 17.86 9.75 32.28
CA ASN A 13 17.93 9.87 30.82
C ASN A 13 18.19 8.54 30.09
N GLN A 14 18.04 7.41 30.78
CA GLN A 14 18.16 6.09 30.18
C GLN A 14 16.93 5.75 29.37
N GLU A 15 17.13 5.13 28.22
CA GLU A 15 16.10 4.71 27.31
C GLU A 15 16.20 3.21 27.05
N GLU A 16 15.07 2.52 27.06
CA GLU A 16 14.97 1.11 26.71
C GLU A 16 13.84 0.86 25.69
N GLU A 17 14.05 -0.06 24.75
CA GLU A 17 12.99 -0.53 23.85
C GLU A 17 12.04 -1.43 24.63
N LEU A 18 10.73 -1.13 24.57
CA LEU A 18 9.70 -1.94 25.18
C LEU A 18 9.34 -3.09 24.25
N ILE A 19 9.84 -4.30 24.55
CA ILE A 19 9.55 -5.51 23.81
C ILE A 19 8.37 -6.22 24.48
N PHE A 20 7.18 -6.13 23.89
CA PHE A 20 5.94 -6.71 24.43
C PHE A 20 5.35 -7.81 23.55
N THR A 21 5.94 -8.06 22.39
CA THR A 21 5.57 -9.10 21.43
C THR A 21 6.80 -9.73 20.80
N ASP A 22 6.70 -10.96 20.38
CA ASP A 22 7.70 -11.68 19.59
C ASP A 22 7.54 -11.49 18.07
N GLU A 23 6.50 -10.79 17.64
CA GLU A 23 6.29 -10.45 16.24
C GLU A 23 7.18 -9.27 15.84
N ASN A 24 7.81 -9.37 14.66
CA ASN A 24 8.72 -8.35 14.12
C ASN A 24 8.03 -7.34 13.19
N VAL A 25 6.78 -7.60 12.80
CA VAL A 25 6.00 -6.77 11.87
C VAL A 25 4.64 -6.52 12.49
N TYR A 26 4.46 -5.35 13.07
CA TYR A 26 3.25 -4.97 13.79
C TYR A 26 3.01 -3.46 13.72
N ASP A 27 1.79 -3.08 14.05
CA ASP A 27 1.34 -1.71 14.30
C ASP A 27 1.05 -1.56 15.79
N SER A 28 1.52 -0.50 16.41
CA SER A 28 1.33 -0.27 17.82
C SER A 28 1.17 1.19 18.18
N GLY A 29 0.43 1.46 19.24
CA GLY A 29 0.25 2.78 19.80
C GLY A 29 0.17 2.74 21.31
N VAL A 30 0.75 3.74 21.96
CA VAL A 30 0.61 3.93 23.41
C VAL A 30 -0.49 4.95 23.69
N SER A 31 -1.44 4.58 24.51
CA SER A 31 -2.47 5.48 24.99
C SER A 31 -2.30 5.70 26.49
N LEU A 32 -2.03 6.95 26.86
CA LEU A 32 -2.04 7.41 28.24
C LEU A 32 -3.47 7.80 28.60
N THR A 33 -4.35 6.82 28.73
CA THR A 33 -5.75 7.09 29.06
C THR A 33 -5.97 7.43 30.52
N GLN A 34 -4.96 7.25 31.37
CA GLN A 34 -5.02 7.65 32.76
C GLN A 34 -4.37 9.02 32.94
N ARG A 35 -5.13 9.94 33.50
CA ARG A 35 -4.66 11.28 33.90
C ARG A 35 -3.85 11.25 35.19
N ASP A 36 -3.73 10.07 35.82
CA ASP A 36 -2.96 9.87 37.05
C ASP A 36 -1.47 9.76 36.71
N LYS A 37 -0.72 10.77 37.13
CA LYS A 37 0.75 10.84 36.94
C LYS A 37 1.52 9.89 37.86
N ASN A 38 0.83 9.25 38.83
CA ASN A 38 1.46 8.38 39.83
C ASN A 38 1.27 6.89 39.51
N THR A 39 0.98 6.56 38.25
CA THR A 39 0.82 5.16 37.85
C THR A 39 1.91 4.73 36.90
N ASP A 40 2.42 3.49 37.07
CA ASP A 40 3.32 2.82 36.15
C ASP A 40 2.57 2.07 35.01
N LEU A 41 1.22 2.22 34.96
CA LEU A 41 0.38 1.50 34.02
C LEU A 41 0.12 2.32 32.75
N VAL A 42 0.30 1.68 31.59
CA VAL A 42 -0.03 2.25 30.27
C VAL A 42 -0.87 1.27 29.47
N TYR A 43 -1.73 1.79 28.57
CA TYR A 43 -2.41 0.97 27.58
C TYR A 43 -1.60 0.92 26.32
N ILE A 44 -1.40 -0.28 25.79
CA ILE A 44 -0.74 -0.52 24.50
C ILE A 44 -1.77 -1.11 23.55
N ALA A 45 -2.10 -0.37 22.49
CA ALA A 45 -2.83 -0.89 21.36
C ALA A 45 -1.86 -1.63 20.43
N TYR A 46 -2.28 -2.76 19.92
CA TYR A 46 -1.45 -3.64 19.10
C TYR A 46 -2.26 -4.36 18.04
N SER A 47 -1.70 -4.48 16.85
CA SER A 47 -2.15 -5.42 15.83
C SER A 47 -0.99 -5.79 14.91
N SER A 48 -1.13 -6.90 14.18
CA SER A 48 -0.18 -7.27 13.13
C SER A 48 -0.95 -7.79 11.90
N PRO A 49 -0.33 -8.03 10.76
CA PRO A 49 -1.02 -8.65 9.63
C PRO A 49 -1.67 -10.00 9.94
N LYS A 50 -1.19 -10.72 10.96
CA LYS A 50 -1.74 -12.01 11.42
C LYS A 50 -2.49 -11.95 12.75
N THR A 51 -2.26 -10.95 13.60
CA THR A 51 -2.85 -10.84 14.93
C THR A 51 -3.87 -9.71 14.96
N GLN A 52 -5.12 -10.05 15.32
CA GLN A 52 -6.22 -9.09 15.44
C GLN A 52 -5.92 -8.00 16.47
N SER A 53 -6.65 -6.89 16.40
CA SER A 53 -6.44 -5.76 17.31
C SER A 53 -6.62 -6.16 18.78
N ARG A 54 -5.64 -5.82 19.58
CA ARG A 54 -5.56 -6.07 21.02
C ARG A 54 -5.24 -4.80 21.78
N VAL A 55 -5.71 -4.71 23.01
CA VAL A 55 -5.32 -3.67 23.96
C VAL A 55 -4.79 -4.37 25.21
N TYR A 56 -3.57 -4.04 25.57
CA TYR A 56 -2.91 -4.52 26.77
C TYR A 56 -2.81 -3.40 27.80
N LEU A 57 -3.04 -3.74 29.07
CA LEU A 57 -2.58 -2.96 30.20
C LEU A 57 -1.18 -3.45 30.55
N TYR A 58 -0.20 -2.56 30.49
CA TYR A 58 1.21 -2.86 30.69
C TYR A 58 1.77 -2.08 31.89
N ASN A 59 2.48 -2.75 32.77
CA ASN A 59 3.17 -2.12 33.88
C ASN A 59 4.63 -1.85 33.49
N LEU A 60 5.02 -0.58 33.44
CA LEU A 60 6.36 -0.15 33.03
C LEU A 60 7.46 -0.62 33.99
N ARG A 61 7.14 -0.84 35.27
CA ARG A 61 8.10 -1.27 36.29
C ARG A 61 8.26 -2.79 36.34
N THR A 62 7.13 -3.53 36.45
CA THR A 62 7.17 -4.99 36.58
C THR A 62 7.26 -5.71 35.24
N LYS A 63 7.03 -5.01 34.14
CA LYS A 63 6.98 -5.53 32.75
C LYS A 63 5.81 -6.51 32.52
N GLU A 64 4.90 -6.64 33.47
CA GLU A 64 3.70 -7.46 33.32
C GLU A 64 2.73 -6.87 32.32
N LYS A 65 2.16 -7.71 31.47
CA LYS A 65 1.11 -7.34 30.53
C LYS A 65 -0.17 -8.15 30.78
N LYS A 66 -1.31 -7.46 30.77
CA LYS A 66 -2.64 -8.06 30.85
C LYS A 66 -3.44 -7.70 29.63
N LEU A 67 -3.97 -8.69 28.90
CA LEU A 67 -4.91 -8.45 27.81
C LEU A 67 -6.23 -7.89 28.39
N VAL A 68 -6.62 -6.71 27.94
CA VAL A 68 -7.83 -6.00 28.40
C VAL A 68 -8.94 -6.11 27.36
N LYS A 69 -8.58 -6.00 26.07
CA LYS A 69 -9.53 -6.06 24.98
C LYS A 69 -8.92 -6.75 23.77
N GLU A 70 -9.72 -7.55 23.08
CA GLU A 70 -9.37 -8.19 21.82
C GLU A 70 -10.51 -8.08 20.83
N GLN A 71 -10.18 -7.83 19.58
CA GLN A 71 -11.16 -7.82 18.49
C GLN A 71 -11.69 -9.25 18.28
N ILE A 72 -13.01 -9.39 18.30
CA ILE A 72 -13.68 -10.66 18.02
C ILE A 72 -13.81 -10.81 16.50
N ILE A 73 -13.40 -11.96 15.99
CA ILE A 73 -13.60 -12.35 14.59
C ILE A 73 -14.67 -13.45 14.57
N PRO A 74 -15.91 -13.16 14.16
CA PRO A 74 -17.03 -14.10 14.30
C PRO A 74 -16.83 -15.43 13.59
N SER A 75 -16.09 -15.44 12.47
CA SER A 75 -15.74 -16.66 11.71
C SER A 75 -14.62 -17.50 12.37
N GLY A 76 -14.12 -17.07 13.50
CA GLY A 76 -12.91 -17.63 14.12
C GLY A 76 -11.63 -17.12 13.47
N HIS A 77 -10.57 -17.06 14.27
CA HIS A 77 -9.24 -16.68 13.80
C HIS A 77 -8.17 -17.27 14.71
N ASN A 78 -7.13 -17.84 14.10
CA ASN A 78 -5.94 -18.31 14.81
C ASN A 78 -4.69 -17.73 14.11
N PRO A 79 -3.96 -16.79 14.75
CA PRO A 79 -2.74 -16.18 14.19
C PRO A 79 -1.68 -17.20 13.75
N GLU A 80 -1.60 -18.37 14.39
CA GLU A 80 -0.62 -19.42 14.07
C GLU A 80 -0.85 -20.11 12.71
N ASN A 81 -1.97 -19.81 12.04
CA ASN A 81 -2.23 -20.26 10.68
C ASN A 81 -1.59 -19.36 9.61
N TYR A 82 -0.98 -18.23 10.01
CA TYR A 82 -0.47 -17.25 9.07
C TYR A 82 1.01 -16.98 9.30
N ILE A 83 1.72 -16.78 8.20
CA ILE A 83 3.12 -16.39 8.19
C ILE A 83 3.20 -14.95 7.66
N VAL A 84 3.94 -14.11 8.39
CA VAL A 84 4.24 -12.73 8.01
C VAL A 84 5.74 -12.58 7.83
N GLU A 85 6.14 -12.10 6.66
CA GLU A 85 7.54 -11.89 6.29
C GLU A 85 7.74 -10.43 5.89
N ARG A 86 8.85 -9.83 6.31
CA ARG A 86 9.29 -8.51 5.87
C ARG A 86 10.60 -8.68 5.12
N LEU A 87 10.57 -8.47 3.81
CA LEU A 87 11.72 -8.60 2.93
C LEU A 87 12.05 -7.27 2.25
N GLU A 88 13.19 -7.23 1.59
CA GLU A 88 13.61 -6.09 0.77
C GLU A 88 14.09 -6.59 -0.58
N TYR A 89 13.85 -5.81 -1.62
CA TYR A 89 14.33 -6.05 -2.98
C TYR A 89 15.05 -4.82 -3.52
N ASP A 90 15.92 -5.04 -4.51
CA ASP A 90 16.54 -3.96 -5.25
C ASP A 90 15.60 -3.43 -6.34
N SER A 91 15.32 -2.10 -6.28
CA SER A 91 14.62 -1.42 -7.36
C SER A 91 15.55 -1.16 -8.55
N HIS A 92 15.01 -0.53 -9.61
CA HIS A 92 15.72 -0.25 -10.85
C HIS A 92 17.03 0.56 -10.69
N ASP A 93 17.17 1.28 -9.57
CA ASP A 93 18.31 2.15 -9.23
C ASP A 93 19.12 1.65 -8.02
N GLY A 94 18.91 0.39 -7.64
CA GLY A 94 19.59 -0.23 -6.49
C GLY A 94 19.06 0.18 -5.11
N ARG A 95 17.96 0.96 -5.05
CA ARG A 95 17.31 1.27 -3.78
C ARG A 95 16.65 0.01 -3.22
N LYS A 96 16.91 -0.27 -1.93
CA LYS A 96 16.26 -1.37 -1.19
C LYS A 96 14.84 -0.96 -0.83
N VAL A 97 13.85 -1.61 -1.42
CA VAL A 97 12.42 -1.34 -1.20
C VAL A 97 11.82 -2.45 -0.35
N PRO A 98 11.14 -2.12 0.77
CA PRO A 98 10.54 -3.13 1.62
C PRO A 98 9.24 -3.67 1.05
N VAL A 99 8.96 -4.95 1.32
CA VAL A 99 7.65 -5.60 1.13
C VAL A 99 7.23 -6.33 2.39
N THR A 100 5.94 -6.30 2.71
CA THR A 100 5.33 -7.15 3.75
C THR A 100 4.48 -8.20 3.07
N ILE A 101 4.78 -9.47 3.33
CA ILE A 101 4.12 -10.64 2.76
C ILE A 101 3.32 -11.32 3.86
N THR A 102 2.04 -11.57 3.62
CA THR A 102 1.16 -12.32 4.52
C THR A 102 0.55 -13.48 3.77
N ARG A 103 0.73 -14.69 4.26
CA ARG A 103 0.18 -15.90 3.63
C ARG A 103 -0.31 -16.91 4.68
N HIS A 104 -1.21 -17.78 4.27
CA HIS A 104 -1.54 -18.95 5.09
C HIS A 104 -0.33 -19.89 5.13
N LYS A 105 -0.06 -20.55 6.26
CA LYS A 105 1.09 -21.45 6.43
C LYS A 105 1.17 -22.56 5.38
N ASP A 106 0.00 -23.06 4.93
CA ASP A 106 -0.08 -24.12 3.91
C ASP A 106 -0.04 -23.61 2.47
N THR A 107 0.13 -22.30 2.24
CA THR A 107 0.30 -21.77 0.89
C THR A 107 1.73 -22.03 0.44
N PRO A 108 1.96 -22.78 -0.66
CA PRO A 108 3.31 -23.11 -1.11
C PRO A 108 4.04 -21.86 -1.64
N VAL A 109 5.38 -21.88 -1.53
CA VAL A 109 6.28 -20.88 -2.12
C VAL A 109 7.08 -21.57 -3.23
N ASP A 110 6.37 -21.96 -4.29
CA ASP A 110 6.91 -22.71 -5.46
C ASP A 110 6.56 -22.06 -6.80
N GLY A 111 5.93 -20.88 -6.76
CA GLY A 111 5.45 -20.15 -7.94
C GLY A 111 4.01 -20.49 -8.35
N SER A 112 3.36 -21.44 -7.69
CA SER A 112 2.00 -21.88 -8.05
C SER A 112 0.90 -20.95 -7.53
N ALA A 113 1.11 -20.25 -6.42
CA ALA A 113 0.11 -19.43 -5.77
C ALA A 113 -0.25 -18.17 -6.55
N HIS A 114 -1.52 -17.75 -6.50
CA HIS A 114 -1.93 -16.40 -6.87
C HIS A 114 -1.50 -15.41 -5.78
N LEU A 115 -1.23 -14.19 -6.20
CA LEU A 115 -0.74 -13.15 -5.30
C LEU A 115 -1.47 -11.84 -5.57
N LEU A 116 -1.93 -11.17 -4.50
CA LEU A 116 -2.42 -9.80 -4.56
C LEU A 116 -1.31 -8.86 -4.07
N LEU A 117 -0.88 -7.96 -4.96
CA LEU A 117 0.12 -6.94 -4.68
C LEU A 117 -0.58 -5.59 -4.50
N TYR A 118 -0.55 -5.07 -3.27
CA TYR A 118 -1.10 -3.77 -2.93
C TYR A 118 -0.02 -2.70 -2.90
N GLY A 119 -0.34 -1.51 -3.42
CA GLY A 119 0.53 -0.34 -3.34
C GLY A 119 -0.25 0.98 -3.36
N TYR A 120 0.39 2.03 -2.83
CA TYR A 120 -0.15 3.39 -2.84
C TYR A 120 0.89 4.40 -3.36
N GLY A 121 1.90 4.75 -2.57
CA GLY A 121 3.09 5.48 -3.00
C GLY A 121 2.90 6.96 -3.28
N SER A 122 2.06 7.66 -2.51
CA SER A 122 1.84 9.10 -2.64
C SER A 122 1.62 9.77 -1.28
N TYR A 123 1.81 11.08 -1.23
CA TYR A 123 1.53 11.97 -0.08
C TYR A 123 2.29 11.61 1.19
N GLY A 124 3.36 10.83 1.12
CA GLY A 124 4.04 10.33 2.30
C GLY A 124 3.22 9.33 3.12
N ALA A 125 2.13 8.79 2.57
CA ALA A 125 1.27 7.84 3.28
C ALA A 125 2.00 6.51 3.46
N SER A 126 2.30 6.15 4.73
CA SER A 126 2.89 4.86 5.07
C SER A 126 1.82 3.78 5.19
N MET A 127 2.10 2.64 4.57
CA MET A 127 1.21 1.47 4.66
C MET A 127 1.53 0.68 5.92
N VAL A 128 0.75 0.92 6.98
CA VAL A 128 0.94 0.25 8.27
C VAL A 128 0.59 -1.23 8.18
N PRO A 129 1.35 -2.11 8.85
CA PRO A 129 1.13 -3.55 8.85
C PRO A 129 0.05 -3.96 9.87
N ALA A 130 -1.13 -3.34 9.80
CA ALA A 130 -2.25 -3.62 10.68
C ALA A 130 -3.05 -4.84 10.24
N PHE A 131 -3.81 -5.42 11.18
CA PHE A 131 -4.76 -6.50 10.92
C PHE A 131 -5.91 -6.05 10.02
N SER A 132 -6.38 -6.96 9.18
CA SER A 132 -7.59 -6.76 8.38
C SER A 132 -8.33 -8.07 8.19
N SER A 133 -9.54 -8.18 8.75
CA SER A 133 -10.40 -9.37 8.60
C SER A 133 -10.80 -9.62 7.15
N THR A 134 -10.94 -8.57 6.34
CA THR A 134 -11.29 -8.71 4.92
C THR A 134 -10.18 -9.36 4.11
N ARG A 135 -8.90 -9.13 4.46
CA ARG A 135 -7.75 -9.81 3.81
C ARG A 135 -7.74 -11.31 4.06
N LEU A 136 -8.22 -11.74 5.23
CA LEU A 136 -8.29 -13.18 5.57
C LEU A 136 -9.13 -13.96 4.58
N SER A 137 -10.17 -13.36 3.99
CA SER A 137 -10.99 -13.97 2.95
C SER A 137 -10.15 -14.47 1.76
N LEU A 138 -9.15 -13.70 1.34
CA LEU A 138 -8.24 -14.06 0.26
C LEU A 138 -7.15 -15.01 0.75
N ILE A 139 -6.53 -14.72 1.89
CA ILE A 139 -5.42 -15.51 2.44
C ILE A 139 -5.87 -16.94 2.76
N ASN A 140 -7.07 -17.12 3.30
CA ASN A 140 -7.65 -18.45 3.58
C ASN A 140 -7.94 -19.25 2.29
N ARG A 141 -8.10 -18.56 1.14
CA ARG A 141 -8.16 -19.16 -0.19
C ARG A 141 -6.80 -19.40 -0.83
N LYS A 142 -5.72 -19.32 -0.05
CA LYS A 142 -4.33 -19.52 -0.48
C LYS A 142 -3.81 -18.44 -1.45
N ILE A 143 -4.43 -17.25 -1.46
CA ILE A 143 -3.89 -16.09 -2.16
C ILE A 143 -2.91 -15.40 -1.22
N ILE A 144 -1.70 -15.15 -1.68
CA ILE A 144 -0.68 -14.42 -0.92
C ILE A 144 -1.02 -12.92 -0.97
N TRP A 145 -1.07 -12.25 0.17
CA TRP A 145 -1.21 -10.80 0.24
C TRP A 145 0.15 -10.15 0.42
N VAL A 146 0.48 -9.19 -0.45
CA VAL A 146 1.72 -8.43 -0.37
C VAL A 146 1.41 -6.93 -0.37
N THR A 147 2.06 -6.21 0.52
CA THR A 147 2.07 -4.74 0.52
C THR A 147 3.47 -4.27 0.13
N ALA A 148 3.58 -3.54 -0.97
CA ALA A 148 4.83 -2.92 -1.41
C ALA A 148 4.97 -1.52 -0.79
N HIS A 149 6.06 -1.29 -0.06
CA HIS A 149 6.35 -0.03 0.63
C HIS A 149 7.21 0.88 -0.24
N ILE A 150 6.63 1.24 -1.39
CA ILE A 150 7.30 1.95 -2.49
C ILE A 150 7.54 3.43 -2.19
N ARG A 151 8.46 4.06 -2.91
CA ARG A 151 8.72 5.50 -2.80
C ARG A 151 7.46 6.32 -3.09
N GLY A 152 7.37 7.48 -2.43
CA GLY A 152 6.17 8.29 -2.38
C GLY A 152 5.37 8.08 -1.07
N GLY A 153 5.58 6.95 -0.35
CA GLY A 153 5.25 6.78 1.05
C GLY A 153 6.35 7.34 1.97
N MET A 154 6.20 7.18 3.29
CA MET A 154 7.19 7.63 4.30
C MET A 154 7.77 6.49 5.13
N GLU A 155 7.65 5.23 4.68
CA GLU A 155 8.14 4.06 5.42
C GLU A 155 9.65 4.11 5.74
N ARG A 156 10.41 4.90 4.97
CA ARG A 156 11.83 5.19 5.21
C ARG A 156 12.11 6.67 5.46
N GLY A 157 11.11 7.39 5.99
CA GLY A 157 11.18 8.80 6.35
C GLY A 157 10.97 9.74 5.16
N MET A 158 11.18 11.04 5.40
CA MET A 158 10.89 12.12 4.47
C MET A 158 11.60 11.99 3.11
N LYS A 159 12.84 11.45 3.11
CA LYS A 159 13.60 11.24 1.87
C LYS A 159 12.89 10.25 0.95
N TRP A 160 12.27 9.21 1.51
CA TRP A 160 11.52 8.19 0.77
C TRP A 160 10.34 8.78 0.01
N TRP A 161 9.63 9.71 0.65
CA TRP A 161 8.57 10.48 0.00
C TRP A 161 9.10 11.37 -1.11
N LYS A 162 10.14 12.19 -0.81
CA LYS A 162 10.72 13.12 -1.80
C LYS A 162 11.27 12.41 -3.05
N GLU A 163 11.77 11.20 -2.92
CA GLU A 163 12.24 10.37 -4.04
C GLU A 163 11.10 9.71 -4.85
N GLY A 164 9.83 9.90 -4.47
CA GLY A 164 8.64 9.38 -5.16
C GLY A 164 7.60 10.44 -5.51
N LYS A 165 7.93 11.74 -5.48
CA LYS A 165 7.02 12.84 -5.85
C LYS A 165 7.61 13.76 -6.90
N LEU A 166 6.80 14.66 -7.46
CA LEU A 166 7.19 15.63 -8.50
C LEU A 166 7.93 14.93 -9.65
N LEU A 167 9.07 15.45 -10.09
CA LEU A 167 9.90 14.89 -11.16
C LEU A 167 10.54 13.52 -10.81
N ASN A 168 10.29 12.99 -9.61
CA ASN A 168 10.71 11.65 -9.18
C ASN A 168 9.55 10.63 -9.15
N LYS A 169 8.32 11.03 -9.51
CA LYS A 169 7.11 10.20 -9.39
C LYS A 169 7.22 8.84 -10.08
N LYS A 170 7.91 8.75 -11.19
CA LYS A 170 8.13 7.49 -11.91
C LYS A 170 8.89 6.43 -11.09
N ASN A 171 9.63 6.82 -10.04
CA ASN A 171 10.27 5.85 -9.14
C ASN A 171 9.24 5.01 -8.40
N THR A 172 8.09 5.60 -8.02
CA THR A 172 6.96 4.89 -7.41
C THR A 172 6.48 3.72 -8.29
N PHE A 173 6.29 3.97 -9.58
CA PHE A 173 5.80 2.98 -10.54
C PHE A 173 6.84 1.88 -10.78
N LYS A 174 8.11 2.27 -10.93
CA LYS A 174 9.22 1.33 -11.12
C LYS A 174 9.41 0.44 -9.91
N ASP A 175 9.37 1.01 -8.69
CA ASP A 175 9.46 0.23 -7.45
C ASP A 175 8.39 -0.87 -7.42
N TYR A 176 7.15 -0.56 -7.80
CA TYR A 176 6.06 -1.52 -7.82
C TYR A 176 6.26 -2.64 -8.87
N VAL A 177 6.71 -2.28 -10.07
CA VAL A 177 7.04 -3.28 -11.11
C VAL A 177 8.17 -4.20 -10.65
N TYR A 178 9.18 -3.65 -9.97
CA TYR A 178 10.29 -4.44 -9.42
C TYR A 178 9.86 -5.31 -8.24
N ALA A 179 8.87 -4.88 -7.43
CA ALA A 179 8.24 -5.75 -6.44
C ALA A 179 7.63 -7.00 -7.10
N ALA A 180 6.85 -6.83 -8.17
CA ALA A 180 6.27 -7.94 -8.90
C ALA A 180 7.35 -8.91 -9.45
N LYS A 181 8.42 -8.38 -10.05
CA LYS A 181 9.54 -9.19 -10.56
C LYS A 181 10.25 -9.96 -9.44
N PHE A 182 10.53 -9.31 -8.31
CA PHE A 182 11.14 -9.94 -7.14
C PHE A 182 10.29 -11.09 -6.59
N LEU A 183 8.98 -10.90 -6.48
CA LEU A 183 8.06 -11.92 -5.97
C LEU A 183 7.98 -13.15 -6.90
N ILE A 184 8.10 -12.94 -8.20
CA ILE A 184 8.22 -14.02 -9.21
C ILE A 184 9.56 -14.73 -9.04
N GLU A 185 10.68 -14.00 -8.97
CA GLU A 185 12.02 -14.56 -8.78
C GLU A 185 12.12 -15.41 -7.53
N LYS A 186 11.54 -14.94 -6.41
CA LYS A 186 11.50 -15.66 -5.13
C LYS A 186 10.45 -16.76 -5.06
N LYS A 187 9.74 -17.03 -6.16
CA LYS A 187 8.73 -18.09 -6.28
C LYS A 187 7.52 -17.96 -5.32
N TYR A 188 7.23 -16.76 -4.84
CA TYR A 188 5.96 -16.52 -4.17
C TYR A 188 4.78 -16.67 -5.13
N THR A 189 5.00 -16.37 -6.40
CA THR A 189 4.04 -16.47 -7.50
C THR A 189 4.76 -16.65 -8.83
N SER A 190 4.04 -16.58 -9.94
CA SER A 190 4.61 -16.57 -11.29
C SER A 190 3.98 -15.48 -12.15
N LYS A 191 4.61 -15.18 -13.29
CA LYS A 191 4.09 -14.25 -14.29
C LYS A 191 2.65 -14.62 -14.68
N GLY A 192 1.75 -13.64 -14.74
CA GLY A 192 0.34 -13.84 -15.05
C GLY A 192 -0.50 -14.42 -13.90
N LYS A 193 0.01 -14.41 -12.65
CA LYS A 193 -0.74 -14.79 -11.43
C LYS A 193 -0.82 -13.67 -10.38
N ILE A 194 -0.27 -12.49 -10.69
CA ILE A 194 -0.31 -11.33 -9.80
C ILE A 194 -1.57 -10.52 -10.09
N ILE A 195 -2.29 -10.16 -9.04
CA ILE A 195 -3.37 -9.18 -9.08
C ILE A 195 -2.83 -7.90 -8.45
N GLY A 196 -2.70 -6.84 -9.23
CA GLY A 196 -2.35 -5.51 -8.72
C GLY A 196 -3.57 -4.83 -8.09
N MET A 197 -3.38 -4.13 -6.97
CA MET A 197 -4.47 -3.40 -6.32
C MET A 197 -4.00 -2.06 -5.78
N GLY A 198 -4.77 -1.01 -6.05
CA GLY A 198 -4.56 0.33 -5.51
C GLY A 198 -5.77 1.23 -5.70
N GLY A 199 -5.92 2.22 -4.83
CA GLY A 199 -7.05 3.15 -4.88
C GLY A 199 -6.60 4.61 -4.90
N SER A 200 -7.42 5.53 -5.46
CA SER A 200 -7.10 6.96 -5.51
C SER A 200 -5.76 7.21 -6.23
N ALA A 201 -4.78 7.82 -5.59
CA ALA A 201 -3.40 7.91 -6.10
C ALA A 201 -2.74 6.52 -6.29
N GLY A 202 -3.15 5.49 -5.51
CA GLY A 202 -2.79 4.10 -5.79
C GLY A 202 -3.46 3.56 -7.07
N GLY A 203 -4.57 4.15 -7.49
CA GLY A 203 -5.20 3.90 -8.80
C GLY A 203 -4.39 4.51 -9.95
N LEU A 204 -3.80 5.70 -9.75
CA LEU A 204 -2.79 6.25 -10.67
C LEU A 204 -1.61 5.28 -10.83
N LEU A 205 -1.10 4.75 -9.71
CA LEU A 205 -0.06 3.71 -9.72
C LEU A 205 -0.46 2.52 -10.59
N MET A 206 -1.67 1.97 -10.38
CA MET A 206 -2.16 0.81 -11.15
C MET A 206 -2.28 1.13 -12.65
N GLY A 207 -2.84 2.30 -12.99
CA GLY A 207 -2.98 2.75 -14.38
C GLY A 207 -1.63 2.96 -15.07
N ALA A 208 -0.67 3.56 -14.39
CA ALA A 208 0.69 3.75 -14.92
C ALA A 208 1.42 2.41 -15.11
N VAL A 209 1.29 1.50 -14.13
CA VAL A 209 1.95 0.18 -14.16
C VAL A 209 1.37 -0.72 -15.24
N VAL A 210 0.04 -0.74 -15.41
CA VAL A 210 -0.60 -1.58 -16.44
C VAL A 210 -0.23 -1.15 -17.86
N ASN A 211 0.06 0.13 -18.08
CA ASN A 211 0.57 0.63 -19.35
C ASN A 211 2.06 0.28 -19.61
N GLN A 212 2.83 -0.03 -18.55
CA GLN A 212 4.27 -0.27 -18.63
C GLN A 212 4.64 -1.76 -18.66
N ALA A 213 3.92 -2.59 -17.90
CA ALA A 213 4.27 -4.00 -17.69
C ALA A 213 2.99 -4.88 -17.54
N PRO A 214 2.04 -4.81 -18.50
CA PRO A 214 0.76 -5.53 -18.41
C PRO A 214 0.95 -7.04 -18.29
N GLU A 215 2.01 -7.57 -18.89
CA GLU A 215 2.29 -9.00 -18.98
C GLU A 215 2.67 -9.66 -17.64
N LEU A 216 2.97 -8.88 -16.62
CA LEU A 216 3.26 -9.42 -15.28
C LEU A 216 2.00 -9.83 -14.53
N PHE A 217 0.87 -9.25 -14.88
CA PHE A 217 -0.36 -9.29 -14.09
C PHE A 217 -1.43 -10.18 -14.71
N LEU A 218 -2.15 -10.90 -13.86
CA LEU A 218 -3.41 -11.56 -14.19
C LEU A 218 -4.54 -10.52 -14.27
N GLY A 219 -4.53 -9.57 -13.33
CA GLY A 219 -5.56 -8.55 -13.23
C GLY A 219 -5.12 -7.32 -12.44
N MET A 220 -5.92 -6.26 -12.56
CA MET A 220 -5.79 -5.02 -11.81
C MET A 220 -7.12 -4.65 -11.15
N VAL A 221 -7.08 -4.29 -9.88
CA VAL A 221 -8.20 -3.70 -9.14
C VAL A 221 -7.87 -2.24 -8.87
N MET A 222 -8.63 -1.35 -9.48
CA MET A 222 -8.44 0.09 -9.44
C MET A 222 -9.65 0.73 -8.75
N ALA A 223 -9.52 1.09 -7.47
CA ALA A 223 -10.60 1.71 -6.72
C ALA A 223 -10.52 3.23 -6.83
N VAL A 224 -11.59 3.88 -7.28
CA VAL A 224 -11.67 5.35 -7.45
C VAL A 224 -10.37 5.93 -8.03
N PRO A 225 -9.88 5.42 -9.20
CA PRO A 225 -8.52 5.63 -9.63
C PRO A 225 -8.31 7.03 -10.24
N PHE A 226 -7.22 7.69 -9.82
CA PHE A 226 -6.75 8.98 -10.37
C PHE A 226 -6.01 8.76 -11.69
N VAL A 227 -6.75 8.52 -12.78
CA VAL A 227 -6.20 8.03 -14.06
C VAL A 227 -6.15 9.06 -15.19
N ASP A 228 -6.84 10.18 -15.05
CA ASP A 228 -6.74 11.34 -15.97
C ASP A 228 -6.04 12.53 -15.28
N CYS A 229 -4.99 12.21 -14.53
CA CYS A 229 -4.28 13.13 -13.65
C CYS A 229 -3.71 14.37 -14.36
N LEU A 230 -3.45 14.33 -15.66
CA LEU A 230 -2.99 15.49 -16.41
C LEU A 230 -4.12 16.49 -16.62
N THR A 231 -5.29 16.05 -17.11
CA THR A 231 -6.43 16.93 -17.33
C THR A 231 -6.90 17.57 -16.01
N THR A 232 -6.97 16.78 -14.95
CA THR A 232 -7.31 17.26 -13.60
C THR A 232 -6.30 18.28 -13.10
N ASN A 233 -4.99 18.08 -13.31
CA ASN A 233 -3.94 19.01 -12.88
C ASN A 233 -3.99 20.35 -13.65
N LEU A 234 -4.55 20.37 -14.86
CA LEU A 234 -4.74 21.60 -15.66
C LEU A 234 -5.96 22.43 -15.20
N ASP A 235 -6.89 21.85 -14.47
CA ASP A 235 -8.11 22.52 -13.99
C ASP A 235 -7.98 22.97 -12.53
N HIS A 236 -7.60 24.22 -12.32
CA HIS A 236 -7.42 24.82 -11.00
C HIS A 236 -8.75 25.10 -10.27
N SER A 237 -9.90 24.91 -10.91
CA SER A 237 -11.21 25.06 -10.27
C SER A 237 -11.60 23.84 -9.44
N LEU A 238 -10.94 22.69 -9.66
CA LEU A 238 -11.21 21.47 -8.92
C LEU A 238 -10.65 21.55 -7.48
N PRO A 239 -11.37 21.02 -6.47
CA PRO A 239 -11.07 21.26 -5.05
C PRO A 239 -9.67 20.81 -4.60
N LEU A 240 -9.12 19.76 -5.20
CA LEU A 240 -7.83 19.18 -4.77
C LEU A 240 -6.64 19.66 -5.61
N THR A 241 -6.86 20.13 -6.86
CA THR A 241 -5.80 20.36 -7.83
C THR A 241 -4.66 21.24 -7.31
N VAL A 242 -4.98 22.41 -6.77
CA VAL A 242 -3.96 23.36 -6.27
C VAL A 242 -3.20 22.78 -5.05
N GLY A 243 -3.91 22.09 -4.16
CA GLY A 243 -3.32 21.43 -3.00
C GLY A 243 -2.38 20.27 -3.36
N GLU A 244 -2.50 19.70 -4.56
CA GLU A 244 -1.71 18.56 -5.02
C GLU A 244 -0.46 18.95 -5.82
N PHE A 245 -0.22 20.24 -6.05
CA PHE A 245 0.98 20.70 -6.76
C PHE A 245 2.28 20.30 -6.07
N ASP A 246 2.28 20.20 -4.75
CA ASP A 246 3.43 19.72 -3.98
C ASP A 246 3.72 18.22 -4.20
N GLU A 247 2.73 17.44 -4.60
CA GLU A 247 2.89 16.00 -4.84
C GLU A 247 3.21 15.71 -6.31
N PHE A 248 2.44 16.30 -7.25
CA PHE A 248 2.53 15.95 -8.67
C PHE A 248 3.18 17.03 -9.53
N GLY A 249 3.17 18.29 -9.09
CA GLY A 249 3.60 19.45 -9.85
C GLY A 249 2.44 20.26 -10.43
N ASN A 250 2.74 21.43 -11.00
CA ASN A 250 1.78 22.33 -11.64
C ASN A 250 1.99 22.28 -13.17
N ALA A 251 1.18 21.48 -13.86
CA ALA A 251 1.28 21.30 -15.30
C ALA A 251 0.80 22.53 -16.11
N LYS A 252 -0.07 23.38 -15.51
CA LYS A 252 -0.63 24.54 -16.20
C LYS A 252 0.39 25.65 -16.37
N ASP A 253 1.20 25.90 -15.35
CA ASP A 253 2.11 27.04 -15.30
C ASP A 253 3.58 26.63 -15.51
N ASN A 254 3.88 25.31 -15.54
CA ASN A 254 5.23 24.79 -15.69
C ASN A 254 5.27 23.70 -16.76
N LYS A 255 5.96 24.02 -17.89
CA LYS A 255 6.10 23.09 -19.02
C LYS A 255 6.80 21.79 -18.66
N GLU A 256 7.83 21.83 -17.81
CA GLU A 256 8.56 20.64 -17.38
C GLU A 256 7.63 19.69 -16.59
N HIS A 257 6.82 20.24 -15.68
CA HIS A 257 5.81 19.45 -14.95
C HIS A 257 4.76 18.88 -15.91
N PHE A 258 4.29 19.65 -16.89
CA PHE A 258 3.36 19.16 -17.91
C PHE A 258 3.92 17.97 -18.68
N GLU A 259 5.13 18.11 -19.23
CA GLU A 259 5.77 17.05 -20.01
C GLU A 259 6.03 15.80 -19.16
N TYR A 260 6.44 16.01 -17.91
CA TYR A 260 6.70 14.92 -16.99
C TYR A 260 5.41 14.16 -16.61
N ILE A 261 4.33 14.87 -16.20
CA ILE A 261 3.04 14.24 -15.88
C ILE A 261 2.47 13.54 -17.12
N ASN A 262 2.48 14.20 -18.28
CA ASN A 262 2.00 13.59 -19.54
C ASN A 262 2.72 12.28 -19.86
N SER A 263 3.99 12.16 -19.51
CA SER A 263 4.81 10.99 -19.80
C SER A 263 4.45 9.73 -18.99
N TYR A 264 3.61 9.86 -17.94
CA TYR A 264 3.13 8.74 -17.14
C TYR A 264 1.61 8.72 -16.92
N ALA A 265 0.90 9.81 -17.21
CA ALA A 265 -0.56 9.91 -17.00
C ALA A 265 -1.27 8.71 -17.64
N PRO A 266 -2.02 7.91 -16.87
CA PRO A 266 -2.55 6.63 -17.37
C PRO A 266 -3.41 6.78 -18.61
N TYR A 267 -4.36 7.73 -18.61
CA TYR A 267 -5.26 7.98 -19.72
C TYR A 267 -4.52 8.36 -21.01
N ASN A 268 -3.47 9.19 -20.90
CA ASN A 268 -2.70 9.66 -22.05
C ASN A 268 -1.81 8.55 -22.66
N ASN A 269 -1.41 7.57 -21.84
CA ASN A 269 -0.47 6.53 -22.22
C ASN A 269 -1.10 5.16 -22.52
N ILE A 270 -2.43 5.10 -22.71
CA ILE A 270 -3.10 3.90 -23.21
C ILE A 270 -2.63 3.62 -24.64
N LYS A 271 -2.26 2.36 -24.91
CA LYS A 271 -1.76 1.89 -26.22
C LYS A 271 -2.57 0.69 -26.70
N LYS A 272 -2.53 0.42 -28.02
CA LYS A 272 -3.05 -0.85 -28.56
C LYS A 272 -2.14 -1.99 -28.15
N MET A 273 -2.60 -2.78 -27.18
CA MET A 273 -1.89 -3.95 -26.66
C MET A 273 -2.81 -4.84 -25.83
N ASP A 274 -2.31 -6.00 -25.44
CA ASP A 274 -2.98 -6.89 -24.53
C ASP A 274 -2.91 -6.35 -23.09
N TYR A 275 -4.08 -6.17 -22.47
CA TYR A 275 -4.22 -5.77 -21.07
C TYR A 275 -4.64 -6.96 -20.21
N PRO A 276 -4.25 -7.02 -18.93
CA PRO A 276 -4.78 -8.01 -18.00
C PRO A 276 -6.29 -7.81 -17.76
N HIS A 277 -6.92 -8.66 -16.96
CA HIS A 277 -8.26 -8.37 -16.47
C HIS A 277 -8.25 -7.10 -15.62
N ILE A 278 -9.24 -6.22 -15.78
CA ILE A 278 -9.30 -4.95 -15.04
C ILE A 278 -10.68 -4.79 -14.43
N LEU A 279 -10.69 -4.53 -13.12
CA LEU A 279 -11.87 -4.10 -12.36
C LEU A 279 -11.65 -2.67 -11.89
N ILE A 280 -12.51 -1.77 -12.29
CA ILE A 280 -12.52 -0.37 -11.86
C ILE A 280 -13.77 -0.14 -11.04
N THR A 281 -13.66 0.58 -9.93
CA THR A 281 -14.81 1.01 -9.13
C THR A 281 -14.78 2.52 -8.95
N THR A 282 -15.95 3.17 -9.02
CA THR A 282 -16.11 4.60 -8.81
C THR A 282 -17.49 4.91 -8.23
N SER A 283 -17.75 6.16 -7.89
CA SER A 283 -19.03 6.64 -7.41
C SER A 283 -19.40 7.95 -8.12
N LEU A 284 -20.65 8.08 -8.53
CA LEU A 284 -21.17 9.33 -9.13
C LEU A 284 -21.04 10.55 -8.21
N SER A 285 -21.02 10.32 -6.90
CA SER A 285 -20.91 11.37 -5.88
C SER A 285 -19.48 11.50 -5.32
N ASP A 286 -18.47 10.94 -5.98
CA ASP A 286 -17.08 11.11 -5.56
C ASP A 286 -16.66 12.55 -5.84
N ASN A 287 -16.31 13.28 -4.78
CA ASN A 287 -15.87 14.68 -4.85
C ASN A 287 -14.35 14.85 -4.76
N ARG A 288 -13.59 13.75 -4.74
CA ARG A 288 -12.12 13.75 -4.70
C ARG A 288 -11.51 13.34 -6.02
N VAL A 289 -11.91 12.19 -6.54
CA VAL A 289 -11.57 11.71 -7.87
C VAL A 289 -12.87 11.58 -8.65
N LEU A 290 -13.12 12.55 -9.51
CA LEU A 290 -14.39 12.63 -10.24
C LEU A 290 -14.62 11.37 -11.08
N PHE A 291 -15.88 10.90 -11.11
CA PHE A 291 -16.25 9.64 -11.77
C PHE A 291 -15.96 9.62 -13.27
N ASP A 292 -15.82 10.77 -13.91
CA ASP A 292 -15.51 10.89 -15.34
C ASP A 292 -14.09 10.42 -15.67
N GLU A 293 -13.12 10.52 -14.74
CA GLU A 293 -11.77 10.01 -14.96
C GLU A 293 -11.76 8.47 -15.20
N PRO A 294 -12.24 7.64 -14.28
CA PRO A 294 -12.33 6.20 -14.51
C PRO A 294 -13.28 5.83 -15.67
N ALA A 295 -14.34 6.60 -15.90
CA ALA A 295 -15.26 6.36 -17.01
C ALA A 295 -14.58 6.57 -18.36
N LYS A 296 -13.89 7.70 -18.57
CA LYS A 296 -13.11 7.99 -19.79
C LYS A 296 -11.99 6.97 -20.00
N PHE A 297 -11.28 6.64 -18.93
CA PHE A 297 -10.19 5.66 -18.96
C PHE A 297 -10.72 4.29 -19.42
N THR A 298 -11.84 3.84 -18.86
CA THR A 298 -12.50 2.59 -19.25
C THR A 298 -12.94 2.60 -20.72
N ALA A 299 -13.57 3.68 -21.16
CA ALA A 299 -14.02 3.81 -22.54
C ALA A 299 -12.85 3.70 -23.53
N LYS A 300 -11.76 4.42 -23.26
CA LYS A 300 -10.55 4.38 -24.10
C LYS A 300 -9.87 3.01 -24.06
N LEU A 301 -9.79 2.36 -22.88
CA LEU A 301 -9.26 1.00 -22.79
C LEU A 301 -10.08 -0.01 -23.60
N ARG A 302 -11.42 0.10 -23.63
CA ARG A 302 -12.29 -0.77 -24.46
C ARG A 302 -11.98 -0.67 -25.94
N GLU A 303 -11.60 0.51 -26.42
CA GLU A 303 -11.20 0.73 -27.81
C GLU A 303 -9.81 0.20 -28.13
N TYR A 304 -8.87 0.32 -27.16
CA TYR A 304 -7.45 0.07 -27.39
C TYR A 304 -6.99 -1.35 -27.03
N LYS A 305 -7.66 -2.03 -26.08
CA LYS A 305 -7.26 -3.41 -25.73
C LYS A 305 -7.44 -4.37 -26.90
N THR A 306 -6.46 -5.25 -27.12
CA THR A 306 -6.42 -6.17 -28.27
C THR A 306 -6.89 -7.60 -27.92
N ASN A 307 -7.05 -7.92 -26.64
CA ASN A 307 -7.49 -9.22 -26.15
C ASN A 307 -8.94 -9.19 -25.59
N ASN A 308 -9.44 -10.38 -25.18
CA ASN A 308 -10.79 -10.56 -24.64
C ASN A 308 -10.83 -10.58 -23.08
N ASN A 309 -9.78 -10.15 -22.42
CA ASN A 309 -9.76 -10.08 -20.96
C ASN A 309 -10.86 -9.15 -20.43
N LEU A 310 -11.40 -9.45 -19.26
CA LEU A 310 -12.49 -8.66 -18.67
C LEU A 310 -12.04 -7.22 -18.38
N LEU A 311 -12.91 -6.26 -18.69
CA LEU A 311 -12.78 -4.85 -18.34
C LEU A 311 -14.13 -4.39 -17.80
N LEU A 312 -14.21 -4.25 -16.49
CA LEU A 312 -15.43 -3.93 -15.74
C LEU A 312 -15.29 -2.56 -15.06
N LEU A 313 -16.40 -1.80 -15.09
CA LEU A 313 -16.58 -0.54 -14.37
C LEU A 313 -17.90 -0.64 -13.59
#